data_dc10b6b2a00193a8ffe0b7549ccd1f79
#
_entry.id   dc10b6b2a00193a8ffe0b7549ccd1f79
#
_cell.length_a   1.000
_cell.length_b   1.000
_cell.length_c   1.000
_cell.angle_alpha   90.00
_cell.angle_beta   90.00
_cell.angle_gamma   90.00
#
_symmetry.space_group_name_H-M   'P 1'
#
loop_
_entity.id
_entity.type
_entity.pdbx_description
1 polymer ?
#
loop_
_entity_poly.entity_id
_entity_poly.type
_entity_poly.pdbx_seq_one_letter_code
_entity_poly.pdbx_strand_id
1 'polypeptide(L)'
;MNSVIQYVLYLAILIVLAVPLGGYMKKVMNGEHTLLSGILSPCERAVYRVMRIDPEEQMNWKQYALSVLLFSGIGLVFLFLLQLLQGALPGNPQHLPGVTWDLAFNTAASFVTNTNWQAYSGESTLSYLTQALGLTVQNFVSAATGIAVLFALIRGFIQVKSAGLGSFWVDLTRIVLHILLPLNLVIALLLVSGGVIQNFKGGETVPLLEPIAVTAEGEVIEDAVIDTENGEVTVDGEPVDAQIVTEQFVPMGPAASQVANQADRHQRRRLHGGQLRPSPGKPQRIHKPD
;
A
#
# COMPACT_ATOMS: atom_id res chain seq x y z
N MET A 1 15.26 -10.07 25.92
CA MET A 1 15.51 -11.31 25.15
C MET A 1 16.80 -11.09 24.33
N ASN A 2 17.72 -12.02 24.31
CA ASN A 2 19.00 -11.83 23.61
C ASN A 2 18.72 -11.68 22.10
N SER A 3 19.29 -10.66 21.46
CA SER A 3 19.07 -10.36 20.03
C SER A 3 19.33 -11.56 19.11
N VAL A 4 20.33 -12.39 19.44
CA VAL A 4 20.64 -13.61 18.69
C VAL A 4 19.47 -14.61 18.72
N ILE A 5 18.86 -14.83 19.89
CA ILE A 5 17.71 -15.72 20.05
C ILE A 5 16.53 -15.20 19.22
N GLN A 6 16.31 -13.90 19.19
CA GLN A 6 15.25 -13.27 18.41
C GLN A 6 15.45 -13.50 16.91
N TYR A 7 16.68 -13.33 16.39
CA TYR A 7 16.97 -13.59 14.97
C TYR A 7 16.82 -15.07 14.60
N VAL A 8 17.31 -15.97 15.44
CA VAL A 8 17.18 -17.42 15.23
C VAL A 8 15.71 -17.85 15.22
N LEU A 9 14.93 -17.35 16.18
CA LEU A 9 13.49 -17.64 16.26
C LEU A 9 12.75 -17.12 15.03
N TYR A 10 13.07 -15.89 14.58
CA TYR A 10 12.49 -15.30 13.38
C TYR A 10 12.77 -16.16 12.14
N LEU A 11 14.03 -16.55 11.92
CA LEU A 11 14.41 -17.41 10.80
C LEU A 11 13.76 -18.79 10.86
N ALA A 12 13.70 -19.40 12.04
CA ALA A 12 13.05 -20.69 12.23
C ALA A 12 11.56 -20.63 11.89
N ILE A 13 10.83 -19.63 12.39
CA ILE A 13 9.41 -19.41 12.07
C ILE A 13 9.23 -19.20 10.57
N LEU A 14 10.08 -18.38 9.95
CA LEU A 14 10.01 -18.09 8.52
C LEU A 14 10.16 -19.36 7.68
N ILE A 15 11.14 -20.22 8.00
CA ILE A 15 11.36 -21.50 7.30
C ILE A 15 10.18 -22.45 7.49
N VAL A 16 9.67 -22.56 8.73
CA VAL A 16 8.52 -23.43 9.04
C VAL A 16 7.27 -23.00 8.28
N LEU A 17 7.05 -21.69 8.09
CA LEU A 17 5.92 -21.18 7.34
C LEU A 17 6.13 -21.24 5.81
N ALA A 18 7.36 -21.08 5.34
CA ALA A 18 7.68 -21.08 3.90
C ALA A 18 7.43 -22.43 3.23
N VAL A 19 7.69 -23.54 3.92
CA VAL A 19 7.55 -24.90 3.35
C VAL A 19 6.08 -25.21 3.01
N PRO A 20 5.10 -25.11 3.93
CA PRO A 20 3.70 -25.36 3.61
C PRO A 20 3.13 -24.35 2.61
N LEU A 21 3.52 -23.07 2.70
CA LEU A 21 3.11 -22.04 1.75
C LEU A 21 3.63 -22.35 0.33
N GLY A 22 4.89 -22.72 0.19
CA GLY A 22 5.46 -23.13 -1.11
C GLY A 22 4.75 -24.36 -1.70
N GLY A 23 4.42 -25.34 -0.87
CA GLY A 23 3.61 -26.51 -1.28
C GLY A 23 2.20 -26.11 -1.74
N TYR A 24 1.55 -25.18 -1.06
CA TYR A 24 0.27 -24.64 -1.47
C TYR A 24 0.35 -23.89 -2.80
N MET A 25 1.33 -22.98 -2.94
CA MET A 25 1.58 -22.22 -4.17
C MET A 25 1.80 -23.14 -5.37
N LYS A 26 2.60 -24.22 -5.20
CA LYS A 26 2.80 -25.23 -6.23
C LYS A 26 1.48 -25.86 -6.71
N LYS A 27 0.61 -26.26 -5.78
CA LYS A 27 -0.71 -26.83 -6.12
C LYS A 27 -1.58 -25.83 -6.90
N VAL A 28 -1.65 -24.59 -6.44
CA VAL A 28 -2.39 -23.51 -7.12
C VAL A 28 -1.88 -23.32 -8.56
N MET A 29 -0.57 -23.20 -8.73
CA MET A 29 0.02 -22.94 -10.05
C MET A 29 -0.08 -24.12 -11.02
N ASN A 30 -0.18 -25.35 -10.50
CA ASN A 30 -0.47 -26.53 -11.29
C ASN A 30 -1.98 -26.70 -11.60
N GLY A 31 -2.85 -25.85 -11.07
CA GLY A 31 -4.30 -26.00 -11.23
C GLY A 31 -4.90 -27.16 -10.40
N GLU A 32 -4.18 -27.66 -9.40
CA GLU A 32 -4.65 -28.70 -8.51
C GLU A 32 -5.72 -28.19 -7.53
N HIS A 33 -6.60 -29.06 -7.09
CA HIS A 33 -7.59 -28.71 -6.07
C HIS A 33 -6.93 -28.33 -4.73
N THR A 34 -7.33 -27.19 -4.19
CA THR A 34 -6.91 -26.67 -2.88
C THR A 34 -8.12 -26.48 -1.96
N LEU A 35 -7.89 -26.22 -0.69
CA LEU A 35 -8.97 -25.96 0.30
C LEU A 35 -9.92 -24.85 -0.13
N LEU A 36 -9.45 -23.83 -0.82
CA LEU A 36 -10.24 -22.68 -1.24
C LEU A 36 -10.84 -22.82 -2.65
N SER A 37 -10.54 -23.90 -3.39
CA SER A 37 -11.00 -24.09 -4.76
C SER A 37 -12.53 -24.10 -4.88
N GLY A 38 -13.26 -24.59 -3.87
CA GLY A 38 -14.72 -24.61 -3.87
C GLY A 38 -15.34 -23.21 -4.00
N ILE A 39 -14.71 -22.21 -3.37
CA ILE A 39 -15.19 -20.82 -3.34
C ILE A 39 -14.55 -19.99 -4.46
N LEU A 40 -13.27 -20.17 -4.72
CA LEU A 40 -12.50 -19.30 -5.61
C LEU A 40 -12.49 -19.74 -7.07
N SER A 41 -12.67 -21.02 -7.38
CA SER A 41 -12.73 -21.49 -8.78
C SER A 41 -13.92 -20.94 -9.58
N PRO A 42 -15.11 -20.69 -9.00
CA PRO A 42 -16.16 -19.98 -9.73
C PRO A 42 -15.75 -18.54 -10.10
N CYS A 43 -15.03 -17.84 -9.21
CA CYS A 43 -14.52 -16.50 -9.46
C CYS A 43 -13.44 -16.52 -10.54
N GLU A 44 -12.52 -17.48 -10.49
CA GLU A 44 -11.48 -17.71 -11.51
C GLU A 44 -12.11 -17.92 -12.89
N ARG A 45 -13.10 -18.82 -12.99
CA ARG A 45 -13.82 -19.06 -14.25
C ARG A 45 -14.59 -17.84 -14.75
N ALA A 46 -15.13 -17.02 -13.84
CA ALA A 46 -15.80 -15.78 -14.21
C ALA A 46 -14.79 -14.77 -14.81
N VAL A 47 -13.61 -14.62 -14.22
CA VAL A 47 -12.52 -13.78 -14.75
C VAL A 47 -12.11 -14.27 -16.14
N TYR A 48 -11.85 -15.58 -16.31
CA TYR A 48 -11.48 -16.13 -17.62
C TYR A 48 -12.53 -15.89 -18.68
N ARG A 49 -13.82 -16.03 -18.33
CA ARG A 49 -14.92 -15.77 -19.27
C ARG A 49 -15.01 -14.30 -19.66
N VAL A 50 -14.92 -13.39 -18.69
CA VAL A 50 -15.02 -11.93 -18.94
C VAL A 50 -13.81 -11.43 -19.74
N MET A 51 -12.64 -11.87 -19.39
CA MET A 51 -11.37 -11.47 -20.02
C MET A 51 -11.05 -12.27 -21.29
N ARG A 52 -11.87 -13.30 -21.62
CA ARG A 52 -11.65 -14.22 -22.74
C ARG A 52 -10.28 -14.90 -22.70
N ILE A 53 -9.85 -15.31 -21.49
CA ILE A 53 -8.61 -16.02 -21.25
C ILE A 53 -8.85 -17.51 -21.50
N ASP A 54 -8.02 -18.12 -22.34
CA ASP A 54 -7.97 -19.58 -22.48
C ASP A 54 -7.02 -20.17 -21.43
N PRO A 55 -7.52 -20.96 -20.47
CA PRO A 55 -6.69 -21.55 -19.41
C PRO A 55 -5.67 -22.58 -19.92
N GLU A 56 -5.87 -23.14 -21.12
CA GLU A 56 -4.97 -24.12 -21.75
C GLU A 56 -3.90 -23.47 -22.66
N GLU A 57 -3.99 -22.13 -22.87
CA GLU A 57 -3.04 -21.40 -23.70
C GLU A 57 -1.61 -21.51 -23.16
N GLN A 58 -0.68 -21.84 -24.08
CA GLN A 58 0.75 -21.87 -23.79
C GLN A 58 1.46 -20.74 -24.54
N MET A 59 1.90 -19.74 -23.80
CA MET A 59 2.65 -18.61 -24.33
C MET A 59 4.13 -18.97 -24.49
N ASN A 60 4.74 -18.55 -25.58
CA ASN A 60 6.19 -18.50 -25.67
C ASN A 60 6.75 -17.32 -24.85
N TRP A 61 8.07 -17.29 -24.66
CA TRP A 61 8.68 -16.27 -23.81
C TRP A 61 8.43 -14.82 -24.28
N LYS A 62 8.32 -14.59 -25.60
CA LYS A 62 8.03 -13.25 -26.16
C LYS A 62 6.61 -12.81 -25.87
N GLN A 63 5.64 -13.70 -26.05
CA GLN A 63 4.25 -13.45 -25.74
C GLN A 63 4.06 -13.20 -24.24
N TYR A 64 4.69 -14.01 -23.40
CA TYR A 64 4.64 -13.84 -21.94
C TYR A 64 5.24 -12.49 -21.53
N ALA A 65 6.44 -12.15 -21.99
CA ALA A 65 7.10 -10.89 -21.71
C ALA A 65 6.29 -9.68 -22.21
N LEU A 66 5.72 -9.77 -23.42
CA LEU A 66 4.85 -8.71 -23.95
C LEU A 66 3.60 -8.52 -23.09
N SER A 67 2.97 -9.60 -22.62
CA SER A 67 1.80 -9.54 -21.74
C SER A 67 2.15 -8.85 -20.41
N VAL A 68 3.31 -9.16 -19.81
CA VAL A 68 3.82 -8.50 -18.61
C VAL A 68 4.02 -7.00 -18.85
N LEU A 69 4.66 -6.61 -19.96
CA LEU A 69 4.93 -5.21 -20.29
C LEU A 69 3.63 -4.43 -20.57
N LEU A 70 2.70 -5.01 -21.32
CA LEU A 70 1.39 -4.40 -21.59
C LEU A 70 0.60 -4.20 -20.31
N PHE A 71 0.51 -5.21 -19.45
CA PHE A 71 -0.17 -5.12 -18.17
C PHE A 71 0.44 -4.03 -17.27
N SER A 72 1.77 -4.03 -17.15
CA SER A 72 2.50 -3.02 -16.38
C SER A 72 2.33 -1.61 -16.97
N GLY A 73 2.37 -1.47 -18.29
CA GLY A 73 2.14 -0.21 -18.99
C GLY A 73 0.75 0.35 -18.76
N ILE A 74 -0.29 -0.49 -18.84
CA ILE A 74 -1.66 -0.09 -18.53
C ILE A 74 -1.77 0.35 -17.07
N GLY A 75 -1.20 -0.40 -16.13
CA GLY A 75 -1.16 -0.04 -14.71
C GLY A 75 -0.47 1.31 -14.47
N LEU A 76 0.64 1.58 -15.16
CA LEU A 76 1.38 2.84 -15.06
C LEU A 76 0.51 4.02 -15.53
N VAL A 77 -0.09 3.91 -16.72
CA VAL A 77 -0.95 4.96 -17.28
C VAL A 77 -2.17 5.19 -16.39
N PHE A 78 -2.82 4.10 -15.94
CA PHE A 78 -3.97 4.17 -15.04
C PHE A 78 -3.64 4.91 -13.74
N LEU A 79 -2.57 4.48 -13.05
CA LEU A 79 -2.19 5.07 -11.78
C LEU A 79 -1.70 6.52 -11.93
N PHE A 80 -1.00 6.83 -13.02
CA PHE A 80 -0.59 8.19 -13.34
C PHE A 80 -1.79 9.12 -13.53
N LEU A 81 -2.76 8.73 -14.37
CA LEU A 81 -3.95 9.52 -14.64
C LEU A 81 -4.85 9.66 -13.39
N LEU A 82 -4.99 8.59 -12.60
CA LEU A 82 -5.78 8.61 -11.37
C LEU A 82 -5.27 9.67 -10.39
N GLN A 83 -3.95 9.82 -10.25
CA GLN A 83 -3.31 10.82 -9.38
C GLN A 83 -3.49 12.25 -9.91
N LEU A 84 -3.33 12.46 -11.23
CA LEU A 84 -3.54 13.78 -11.84
C LEU A 84 -4.99 14.25 -11.69
N LEU A 85 -5.94 13.34 -11.80
CA LEU A 85 -7.37 13.64 -11.81
C LEU A 85 -8.03 13.56 -10.44
N GLN A 86 -7.30 13.21 -9.37
CA GLN A 86 -7.90 12.95 -8.05
C GLN A 86 -8.72 14.12 -7.49
N GLY A 87 -8.38 15.35 -7.83
CA GLY A 87 -9.12 16.53 -7.39
C GLY A 87 -10.56 16.61 -7.92
N ALA A 88 -10.82 15.96 -9.09
CA ALA A 88 -12.15 15.90 -9.71
C ALA A 88 -12.88 14.57 -9.43
N LEU A 89 -12.22 13.59 -8.82
CA LEU A 89 -12.77 12.26 -8.58
C LEU A 89 -13.46 12.17 -7.21
N PRO A 90 -14.44 11.26 -7.05
CA PRO A 90 -15.07 10.99 -5.75
C PRO A 90 -14.07 10.33 -4.79
N GLY A 91 -14.44 10.26 -3.49
CA GLY A 91 -13.57 9.64 -2.48
C GLY A 91 -12.38 10.52 -2.07
N ASN A 92 -12.54 11.84 -2.21
CA ASN A 92 -11.59 12.86 -1.79
C ASN A 92 -12.22 13.80 -0.74
N PRO A 93 -12.48 13.30 0.49
CA PRO A 93 -13.17 14.09 1.53
C PRO A 93 -12.36 15.28 2.02
N GLN A 94 -11.05 15.27 1.82
CA GLN A 94 -10.15 16.38 2.19
C GLN A 94 -9.98 17.41 1.06
N HIS A 95 -10.65 17.23 -0.08
CA HIS A 95 -10.55 18.10 -1.26
C HIS A 95 -9.10 18.35 -1.73
N LEU A 96 -8.27 17.30 -1.66
CA LEU A 96 -6.87 17.37 -2.10
C LEU A 96 -6.82 17.67 -3.61
N PRO A 97 -5.91 18.55 -4.05
CA PRO A 97 -5.74 18.85 -5.47
C PRO A 97 -5.13 17.65 -6.23
N GLY A 98 -5.15 17.73 -7.56
CA GLY A 98 -4.40 16.79 -8.39
C GLY A 98 -2.91 16.80 -8.05
N VAL A 99 -2.28 15.64 -8.08
CA VAL A 99 -0.83 15.50 -7.85
C VAL A 99 -0.08 16.12 -9.04
N THR A 100 1.09 16.72 -8.81
CA THR A 100 1.94 17.22 -9.88
C THR A 100 2.39 16.09 -10.81
N TRP A 101 2.59 16.37 -12.08
CA TRP A 101 2.85 15.35 -13.10
C TRP A 101 4.13 14.53 -12.84
N ASP A 102 5.18 15.19 -12.33
CA ASP A 102 6.46 14.59 -11.98
C ASP A 102 6.33 13.61 -10.81
N LEU A 103 5.64 14.04 -9.73
CA LEU A 103 5.36 13.19 -8.57
C LEU A 103 4.41 12.04 -8.93
N ALA A 104 3.38 12.29 -9.74
CA ALA A 104 2.43 11.28 -10.20
C ALA A 104 3.12 10.20 -11.06
N PHE A 105 4.02 10.61 -11.97
CA PHE A 105 4.80 9.67 -12.78
C PHE A 105 5.77 8.85 -11.93
N ASN A 106 6.49 9.52 -11.04
CA ASN A 106 7.41 8.89 -10.11
C ASN A 106 6.71 7.82 -9.25
N THR A 107 5.56 8.17 -8.68
CA THR A 107 4.73 7.26 -7.88
C THR A 107 4.21 6.09 -8.73
N ALA A 108 3.69 6.36 -9.92
CA ALA A 108 3.18 5.31 -10.82
C ALA A 108 4.29 4.33 -11.20
N ALA A 109 5.46 4.81 -11.58
CA ALA A 109 6.62 3.99 -11.91
C ALA A 109 7.07 3.14 -10.70
N SER A 110 7.13 3.75 -9.52
CA SER A 110 7.52 3.08 -8.28
C SER A 110 6.58 1.92 -7.93
N PHE A 111 5.26 2.12 -8.02
CA PHE A 111 4.28 1.10 -7.66
C PHE A 111 4.14 0.01 -8.71
N VAL A 112 4.26 0.34 -9.99
CA VAL A 112 4.21 -0.64 -11.09
C VAL A 112 5.43 -1.57 -11.08
N THR A 113 6.60 -1.04 -10.77
CA THR A 113 7.83 -1.83 -10.65
C THR A 113 7.97 -2.55 -9.31
N ASN A 114 6.95 -2.48 -8.45
CA ASN A 114 6.94 -3.08 -7.13
C ASN A 114 8.03 -2.57 -6.17
N THR A 115 8.51 -1.36 -6.39
CA THR A 115 9.51 -0.70 -5.54
C THR A 115 8.85 -0.03 -4.33
N ASN A 116 7.71 0.63 -4.57
CA ASN A 116 6.82 1.25 -3.56
C ASN A 116 7.48 2.30 -2.66
N TRP A 117 8.54 2.95 -3.11
CA TRP A 117 9.09 4.11 -2.41
C TRP A 117 8.25 5.36 -2.71
N GLN A 118 8.15 6.26 -1.76
CA GLN A 118 7.28 7.41 -1.79
C GLN A 118 8.08 8.67 -1.44
N ALA A 119 7.95 9.71 -2.25
CA ALA A 119 8.52 11.04 -2.02
C ALA A 119 7.47 12.02 -1.45
N TYR A 120 6.40 11.49 -0.82
CA TYR A 120 5.26 12.23 -0.28
C TYR A 120 4.67 11.50 0.93
N SER A 121 3.85 12.20 1.69
CA SER A 121 3.02 11.64 2.75
C SER A 121 1.64 11.32 2.17
N GLY A 122 1.23 10.05 2.22
CA GLY A 122 -0.01 9.59 1.58
C GLY A 122 -1.26 10.28 2.15
N GLU A 123 -1.28 10.50 3.46
CA GLU A 123 -2.38 11.11 4.20
C GLU A 123 -2.64 12.58 3.86
N SER A 124 -1.63 13.30 3.41
CA SER A 124 -1.72 14.74 3.06
C SER A 124 -1.69 15.01 1.55
N THR A 125 -1.39 14.00 0.73
CA THR A 125 -1.17 14.19 -0.72
C THR A 125 -2.18 13.44 -1.57
N LEU A 126 -2.65 12.27 -1.11
CA LEU A 126 -3.45 11.36 -1.93
C LEU A 126 -4.85 11.15 -1.35
N SER A 127 -5.87 11.25 -2.22
CA SER A 127 -7.25 10.93 -1.86
C SER A 127 -7.43 9.46 -1.51
N TYR A 128 -8.49 9.11 -0.78
CA TYR A 128 -8.80 7.73 -0.43
C TYR A 128 -9.02 6.85 -1.65
N LEU A 129 -9.65 7.40 -2.70
CA LEU A 129 -9.82 6.68 -3.95
C LEU A 129 -8.47 6.36 -4.59
N THR A 130 -7.57 7.33 -4.65
CA THR A 130 -6.21 7.14 -5.20
C THR A 130 -5.43 6.11 -4.39
N GLN A 131 -5.52 6.15 -3.07
CA GLN A 131 -4.83 5.18 -2.21
C GLN A 131 -5.44 3.78 -2.33
N ALA A 132 -6.78 3.64 -2.29
CA ALA A 132 -7.44 2.34 -2.32
C ALA A 132 -7.44 1.72 -3.72
N LEU A 133 -7.98 2.42 -4.72
CA LEU A 133 -8.10 1.91 -6.09
C LEU A 133 -6.77 1.99 -6.85
N GLY A 134 -5.98 3.00 -6.60
CA GLY A 134 -4.67 3.17 -7.24
C GLY A 134 -3.59 2.37 -6.55
N LEU A 135 -3.07 2.88 -5.44
CA LEU A 135 -1.88 2.32 -4.80
C LEU A 135 -2.07 0.90 -4.27
N THR A 136 -3.19 0.63 -3.57
CA THR A 136 -3.43 -0.70 -2.98
C THR A 136 -3.62 -1.76 -4.06
N VAL A 137 -4.43 -1.47 -5.10
CA VAL A 137 -4.62 -2.40 -6.22
C VAL A 137 -3.30 -2.61 -6.96
N GLN A 138 -2.57 -1.53 -7.26
CA GLN A 138 -1.30 -1.65 -7.97
C GLN A 138 -0.25 -2.43 -7.16
N ASN A 139 -0.21 -2.25 -5.85
CA ASN A 139 0.61 -3.08 -4.96
C ASN A 139 0.30 -4.56 -5.09
N PHE A 140 -0.99 -4.89 -5.14
CA PHE A 140 -1.46 -6.26 -5.24
C PHE A 140 -1.05 -6.89 -6.57
N VAL A 141 -1.37 -6.22 -7.67
CA VAL A 141 -1.14 -6.78 -9.01
C VAL A 141 0.33 -6.75 -9.43
N SER A 142 1.13 -5.79 -8.95
CA SER A 142 2.57 -5.79 -9.23
C SER A 142 3.31 -6.91 -8.49
N ALA A 143 2.87 -7.31 -7.27
CA ALA A 143 3.37 -8.51 -6.60
C ALA A 143 3.00 -9.78 -7.36
N ALA A 144 1.73 -9.86 -7.76
CA ALA A 144 1.25 -10.98 -8.55
C ALA A 144 2.06 -11.13 -9.84
N THR A 145 2.35 -10.02 -10.52
CA THR A 145 3.20 -9.99 -11.72
C THR A 145 4.61 -10.53 -11.43
N GLY A 146 5.23 -10.08 -10.34
CA GLY A 146 6.56 -10.58 -9.94
C GLY A 146 6.58 -12.07 -9.65
N ILE A 147 5.56 -12.58 -8.95
CA ILE A 147 5.40 -14.02 -8.69
C ILE A 147 5.15 -14.79 -10.00
N ALA A 148 4.32 -14.26 -10.91
CA ALA A 148 4.05 -14.89 -12.21
C ALA A 148 5.33 -15.03 -13.04
N VAL A 149 6.14 -13.98 -13.12
CA VAL A 149 7.45 -14.00 -13.80
C VAL A 149 8.40 -15.02 -13.15
N LEU A 150 8.42 -15.13 -11.81
CA LEU A 150 9.20 -16.13 -11.11
C LEU A 150 8.78 -17.56 -11.50
N PHE A 151 7.47 -17.83 -11.56
CA PHE A 151 6.98 -19.15 -11.99
C PHE A 151 7.30 -19.44 -13.45
N ALA A 152 7.20 -18.45 -14.35
CA ALA A 152 7.62 -18.59 -15.74
C ALA A 152 9.11 -18.92 -15.84
N LEU A 153 9.96 -18.27 -15.04
CA LEU A 153 11.40 -18.55 -14.96
C LEU A 153 11.67 -19.96 -14.47
N ILE A 154 11.00 -20.40 -13.39
CA ILE A 154 11.13 -21.77 -12.87
C ILE A 154 10.72 -22.79 -13.92
N ARG A 155 9.59 -22.58 -14.63
CA ARG A 155 9.17 -23.46 -15.73
C ARG A 155 10.22 -23.51 -16.84
N GLY A 156 10.82 -22.36 -17.21
CA GLY A 156 11.89 -22.30 -18.19
C GLY A 156 13.12 -23.11 -17.84
N PHE A 157 13.47 -23.24 -16.55
CA PHE A 157 14.57 -24.09 -16.09
C PHE A 157 14.23 -25.57 -16.00
N ILE A 158 13.00 -25.91 -15.64
CA ILE A 158 12.60 -27.31 -15.40
C ILE A 158 12.15 -27.99 -16.70
N GLN A 159 11.50 -27.25 -17.59
CA GLN A 159 10.92 -27.80 -18.83
C GLN A 159 11.93 -27.82 -19.98
N VAL A 160 12.77 -28.82 -20.05
CA VAL A 160 13.84 -28.94 -21.06
C VAL A 160 13.33 -29.14 -22.50
N LYS A 161 12.06 -29.54 -22.71
CA LYS A 161 11.49 -29.87 -24.03
C LYS A 161 10.19 -29.15 -24.39
N SER A 162 9.66 -28.30 -23.54
CA SER A 162 8.42 -27.54 -23.83
C SER A 162 8.76 -26.11 -24.25
N ALA A 163 8.16 -25.65 -25.36
CA ALA A 163 8.30 -24.29 -25.85
C ALA A 163 7.36 -23.30 -25.10
N GLY A 164 6.45 -23.78 -24.24
CA GLY A 164 5.46 -22.98 -23.53
C GLY A 164 5.86 -22.71 -22.08
N LEU A 165 5.68 -21.47 -21.63
CA LEU A 165 5.90 -21.01 -20.25
C LEU A 165 4.60 -20.97 -19.42
N GLY A 166 3.47 -21.43 -19.95
CA GLY A 166 2.14 -21.17 -19.43
C GLY A 166 1.56 -19.86 -19.94
N SER A 167 0.43 -19.41 -19.39
CA SER A 167 -0.19 -18.13 -19.73
C SER A 167 -0.03 -17.13 -18.59
N PHE A 168 0.50 -15.95 -18.90
CA PHE A 168 0.63 -14.86 -17.93
C PHE A 168 -0.70 -14.49 -17.26
N TRP A 169 -1.78 -14.45 -18.03
CA TRP A 169 -3.10 -14.07 -17.52
C TRP A 169 -3.69 -15.11 -16.57
N VAL A 170 -3.44 -16.39 -16.84
CA VAL A 170 -3.82 -17.50 -15.96
C VAL A 170 -3.02 -17.42 -14.66
N ASP A 171 -1.71 -17.26 -14.77
CA ASP A 171 -0.81 -17.16 -13.62
C ASP A 171 -1.19 -15.98 -12.74
N LEU A 172 -1.38 -14.80 -13.35
CA LEU A 172 -1.78 -13.58 -12.65
C LEU A 172 -3.10 -13.79 -11.88
N THR A 173 -4.12 -14.34 -12.55
CA THR A 173 -5.43 -14.58 -11.95
C THR A 173 -5.35 -15.56 -10.77
N ARG A 174 -4.63 -16.66 -10.92
CA ARG A 174 -4.44 -17.64 -9.85
C ARG A 174 -3.68 -17.09 -8.67
N ILE A 175 -2.62 -16.35 -8.90
CA ILE A 175 -1.82 -15.72 -7.84
C ILE A 175 -2.67 -14.71 -7.07
N VAL A 176 -3.40 -13.85 -7.77
CA VAL A 176 -4.27 -12.86 -7.13
C VAL A 176 -5.36 -13.54 -6.30
N LEU A 177 -6.14 -14.43 -6.89
CA LEU A 177 -7.32 -15.00 -6.25
C LEU A 177 -6.99 -16.06 -5.19
N HIS A 178 -6.06 -16.96 -5.46
CA HIS A 178 -5.82 -18.13 -4.60
C HIS A 178 -4.67 -17.93 -3.61
N ILE A 179 -3.74 -16.99 -3.86
CA ILE A 179 -2.58 -16.80 -2.99
C ILE A 179 -2.69 -15.46 -2.24
N LEU A 180 -2.65 -14.34 -2.97
CA LEU A 180 -2.54 -13.03 -2.34
C LEU A 180 -3.82 -12.60 -1.61
N LEU A 181 -4.98 -12.76 -2.24
CA LEU A 181 -6.25 -12.29 -1.66
C LEU A 181 -6.61 -13.01 -0.34
N PRO A 182 -6.54 -14.35 -0.23
CA PRO A 182 -6.80 -15.02 1.03
C PRO A 182 -5.80 -14.66 2.12
N LEU A 183 -4.51 -14.58 1.78
CA LEU A 183 -3.47 -14.23 2.74
C LEU A 183 -3.65 -12.79 3.25
N ASN A 184 -3.89 -11.86 2.34
CA ASN A 184 -4.14 -10.46 2.69
C ASN A 184 -5.39 -10.28 3.55
N LEU A 185 -6.46 -11.04 3.27
CA LEU A 185 -7.68 -11.00 4.08
C LEU A 185 -7.42 -11.43 5.52
N VAL A 186 -6.68 -12.52 5.71
CA VAL A 186 -6.31 -13.00 7.06
C VAL A 186 -5.47 -11.97 7.79
N ILE A 187 -4.45 -11.39 7.13
CA ILE A 187 -3.60 -10.37 7.73
C ILE A 187 -4.41 -9.10 8.07
N ALA A 188 -5.31 -8.67 7.17
CA ALA A 188 -6.15 -7.50 7.41
C ALA A 188 -7.06 -7.71 8.62
N LEU A 189 -7.68 -8.87 8.78
CA LEU A 189 -8.52 -9.20 9.93
C LEU A 189 -7.71 -9.21 11.23
N LEU A 190 -6.49 -9.75 11.21
CA LEU A 190 -5.59 -9.72 12.36
C LEU A 190 -5.19 -8.28 12.74
N LEU A 191 -4.93 -7.42 11.76
CA LEU A 191 -4.61 -6.01 12.00
C LEU A 191 -5.80 -5.25 12.57
N VAL A 192 -7.00 -5.45 12.02
CA VAL A 192 -8.23 -4.85 12.57
C VAL A 192 -8.49 -5.31 14.00
N SER A 193 -8.32 -6.59 14.29
CA SER A 193 -8.45 -7.12 15.66
C SER A 193 -7.40 -6.54 16.61
N GLY A 194 -6.24 -6.14 16.10
CA GLY A 194 -5.19 -5.44 16.83
C GLY A 194 -5.41 -3.92 16.96
N GLY A 195 -6.55 -3.38 16.49
CA GLY A 195 -6.92 -1.96 16.63
C GLY A 195 -6.45 -1.07 15.48
N VAL A 196 -5.94 -1.62 14.37
CA VAL A 196 -5.60 -0.80 13.19
C VAL A 196 -6.87 -0.29 12.53
N ILE A 197 -6.91 1.00 12.25
CA ILE A 197 -8.07 1.71 11.68
C ILE A 197 -8.46 1.11 10.32
N GLN A 198 -9.76 0.82 10.17
CA GLN A 198 -10.35 0.40 8.91
C GLN A 198 -11.72 1.06 8.74
N ASN A 199 -11.74 2.27 8.19
CA ASN A 199 -12.96 3.02 7.93
C ASN A 199 -12.81 3.91 6.68
N PHE A 200 -13.86 4.66 6.34
CA PHE A 200 -13.87 5.62 5.24
C PHE A 200 -14.20 7.04 5.70
N LYS A 201 -14.00 7.34 6.99
CA LYS A 201 -14.17 8.70 7.53
C LYS A 201 -13.06 9.61 7.00
N GLY A 202 -13.35 10.90 6.87
CA GLY A 202 -12.45 11.90 6.31
C GLY A 202 -11.27 12.30 7.21
N GLY A 203 -11.22 11.84 8.42
CA GLY A 203 -10.28 12.26 9.46
C GLY A 203 -11.04 12.91 10.62
N GLU A 204 -10.36 13.02 11.73
CA GLU A 204 -10.94 13.57 12.96
C GLU A 204 -9.92 14.50 13.62
N THR A 205 -10.37 15.70 14.00
CA THR A 205 -9.57 16.62 14.79
C THR A 205 -9.75 16.28 16.26
N VAL A 206 -8.67 15.96 16.93
CA VAL A 206 -8.68 15.60 18.35
C VAL A 206 -7.87 16.61 19.15
N PRO A 207 -8.32 16.98 20.36
CA PRO A 207 -7.52 17.85 21.22
C PRO A 207 -6.25 17.13 21.65
N LEU A 208 -5.16 17.85 21.70
CA LEU A 208 -3.92 17.39 22.27
C LEU A 208 -4.04 17.33 23.79
N LEU A 209 -3.39 16.36 24.42
CA LEU A 209 -3.31 16.28 25.90
C LEU A 209 -2.54 17.46 26.47
N GLU A 210 -1.51 17.90 25.77
CA GLU A 210 -0.71 19.09 26.09
C GLU A 210 -0.55 19.94 24.82
N PRO A 211 -0.75 21.26 24.90
CA PRO A 211 -0.51 22.17 23.77
C PRO A 211 0.97 22.10 23.34
N ILE A 212 1.25 22.25 22.07
CA ILE A 212 2.60 22.35 21.54
C ILE A 212 2.81 23.70 20.86
N ALA A 213 4.02 24.25 20.99
CA ALA A 213 4.45 25.44 20.28
C ALA A 213 5.19 25.04 19.00
N VAL A 214 4.85 25.69 17.87
CA VAL A 214 5.51 25.45 16.59
C VAL A 214 5.98 26.75 15.98
N THR A 215 7.11 26.73 15.30
CA THR A 215 7.65 27.88 14.54
C THR A 215 6.78 28.16 13.31
N ALA A 216 7.01 29.26 12.64
CA ALA A 216 6.36 29.60 11.37
C ALA A 216 6.63 28.56 10.27
N GLU A 217 7.75 27.84 10.36
CA GLU A 217 8.14 26.73 9.47
C GLU A 217 7.47 25.41 9.85
N GLY A 218 6.76 25.35 11.00
CA GLY A 218 6.04 24.15 11.49
C GLY A 218 6.92 23.19 12.28
N GLU A 219 8.08 23.61 12.76
CA GLU A 219 8.93 22.82 13.65
C GLU A 219 8.46 22.97 15.10
N VAL A 220 8.42 21.86 15.84
CA VAL A 220 8.06 21.87 17.27
C VAL A 220 9.20 22.48 18.07
N ILE A 221 8.86 23.45 18.91
CA ILE A 221 9.80 24.07 19.84
C ILE A 221 9.85 23.20 21.10
N GLU A 222 10.98 22.55 21.32
CA GLU A 222 11.24 21.77 22.52
C GLU A 222 11.45 22.73 23.70
N ASP A 223 11.05 22.32 24.91
CA ASP A 223 11.18 23.08 26.16
C ASP A 223 10.40 24.44 26.21
N ALA A 224 9.41 24.63 25.32
CA ALA A 224 8.55 25.80 25.33
C ALA A 224 7.56 25.76 26.52
N VAL A 225 7.51 26.84 27.29
CA VAL A 225 6.46 27.08 28.29
C VAL A 225 5.34 27.84 27.60
N ILE A 226 4.15 27.22 27.56
CA ILE A 226 3.00 27.74 26.85
C ILE A 226 1.95 28.26 27.85
N ASP A 227 1.68 29.55 27.79
CA ASP A 227 0.54 30.16 28.49
C ASP A 227 -0.64 30.21 27.52
N THR A 228 -1.55 29.25 27.70
CA THR A 228 -2.76 29.15 26.83
C THR A 228 -3.80 30.26 27.12
N GLU A 229 -3.75 30.92 28.31
CA GLU A 229 -4.70 31.99 28.65
C GLU A 229 -4.29 33.30 27.97
N ASN A 230 -3.02 33.63 27.96
CA ASN A 230 -2.48 34.83 27.34
C ASN A 230 -2.00 34.63 25.90
N GLY A 231 -1.88 33.39 25.44
CA GLY A 231 -1.36 33.05 24.10
C GLY A 231 0.13 33.30 23.92
N GLU A 232 0.87 33.35 25.03
CA GLU A 232 2.32 33.57 25.03
C GLU A 232 3.11 32.28 25.09
N VAL A 233 4.21 32.23 24.32
CA VAL A 233 5.16 31.14 24.32
C VAL A 233 6.51 31.68 24.74
N THR A 234 7.13 31.05 25.73
CA THR A 234 8.45 31.44 26.23
C THR A 234 9.39 30.24 26.20
N VAL A 235 10.66 30.47 25.85
CA VAL A 235 11.75 29.49 25.94
C VAL A 235 12.85 30.13 26.78
N ASP A 236 13.29 29.44 27.82
CA ASP A 236 14.27 29.96 28.81
C ASP A 236 13.87 31.34 29.41
N GLY A 237 12.55 31.63 29.47
CA GLY A 237 12.01 32.87 30.00
C GLY A 237 11.98 34.05 29.01
N GLU A 238 12.41 33.86 27.76
CA GLU A 238 12.27 34.86 26.71
C GLU A 238 11.07 34.55 25.80
N PRO A 239 10.26 35.58 25.43
CA PRO A 239 9.12 35.40 24.55
C PRO A 239 9.60 35.00 23.11
N VAL A 240 8.96 33.99 22.55
CA VAL A 240 9.25 33.47 21.21
C VAL A 240 7.99 33.59 20.36
N ASP A 241 8.15 34.06 19.12
CA ASP A 241 7.05 34.09 18.14
C ASP A 241 6.77 32.67 17.65
N ALA A 242 5.71 32.07 18.20
CA ALA A 242 5.34 30.69 17.93
C ALA A 242 3.82 30.55 17.86
N GLN A 243 3.35 29.59 17.07
CA GLN A 243 1.96 29.23 17.00
C GLN A 243 1.64 28.13 18.02
N ILE A 244 0.62 28.37 18.87
CA ILE A 244 0.14 27.35 19.81
C ILE A 244 -0.82 26.41 19.07
N VAL A 245 -0.50 25.13 19.07
CA VAL A 245 -1.33 24.07 18.48
C VAL A 245 -1.95 23.28 19.64
N THR A 246 -3.27 23.32 19.72
CA THR A 246 -4.07 22.63 20.76
C THR A 246 -4.81 21.41 20.21
N GLU A 247 -4.87 21.26 18.90
CA GLU A 247 -5.61 20.21 18.21
C GLU A 247 -4.72 19.54 17.15
N GLN A 248 -4.89 18.23 16.97
CA GLN A 248 -4.21 17.47 15.94
C GLN A 248 -5.25 16.83 15.00
N PHE A 249 -5.02 16.98 13.71
CA PHE A 249 -5.77 16.24 12.71
C PHE A 249 -5.23 14.82 12.62
N VAL A 250 -6.07 13.82 12.93
CA VAL A 250 -5.77 12.40 12.79
C VAL A 250 -6.41 11.88 11.51
N PRO A 251 -5.62 11.55 10.47
CA PRO A 251 -6.17 10.99 9.25
C PRO A 251 -6.75 9.60 9.53
N MET A 252 -7.96 9.38 9.04
CA MET A 252 -8.64 8.09 9.08
C MET A 252 -8.52 7.40 7.71
N GLY A 253 -9.11 6.23 7.54
CA GLY A 253 -9.15 5.57 6.23
C GLY A 253 -9.04 4.05 6.32
N PRO A 254 -8.96 3.35 5.17
CA PRO A 254 -8.85 1.89 5.10
C PRO A 254 -7.40 1.41 5.34
N ALA A 255 -6.79 1.81 6.47
CA ALA A 255 -5.37 1.59 6.76
C ALA A 255 -5.04 0.10 6.93
N ALA A 256 -5.87 -0.68 7.62
CA ALA A 256 -5.58 -2.09 7.88
C ALA A 256 -5.45 -2.92 6.60
N SER A 257 -6.32 -2.71 5.61
CA SER A 257 -6.22 -3.41 4.32
C SER A 257 -4.99 -2.99 3.51
N GLN A 258 -4.62 -1.73 3.56
CA GLN A 258 -3.42 -1.23 2.89
C GLN A 258 -2.14 -1.75 3.55
N VAL A 259 -2.09 -1.77 4.88
CA VAL A 259 -0.96 -2.31 5.65
C VAL A 259 -0.83 -3.82 5.44
N ALA A 260 -1.94 -4.57 5.42
CA ALA A 260 -1.91 -6.00 5.16
C ALA A 260 -1.31 -6.30 3.78
N ASN A 261 -1.71 -5.55 2.75
CA ASN A 261 -1.17 -5.67 1.41
C ASN A 261 0.35 -5.34 1.35
N GLN A 262 0.81 -4.39 2.16
CA GLN A 262 2.24 -4.05 2.27
C GLN A 262 3.04 -5.05 3.13
N ALA A 263 2.39 -5.73 4.09
CA ALA A 263 3.05 -6.73 4.95
C ALA A 263 3.47 -7.97 4.17
N ASP A 264 2.76 -8.32 3.10
CA ASP A 264 3.17 -9.38 2.17
C ASP A 264 4.49 -9.06 1.43
N ARG A 265 5.00 -7.84 1.57
CA ARG A 265 6.18 -7.32 0.90
C ARG A 265 7.09 -6.60 1.88
N HIS A 266 8.02 -7.17 2.49
CA HIS A 266 9.22 -6.65 3.17
C HIS A 266 9.36 -5.11 3.47
N GLN A 267 8.31 -4.29 3.40
CA GLN A 267 8.38 -2.84 3.55
C GLN A 267 7.92 -2.31 4.93
N ARG A 268 8.15 -3.05 6.00
CA ARG A 268 7.78 -2.67 7.38
C ARG A 268 8.36 -1.34 7.91
N ARG A 269 9.25 -0.66 7.18
CA ARG A 269 10.02 0.45 7.78
C ARG A 269 9.41 1.86 7.64
N ARG A 270 8.32 2.07 6.88
CA ARG A 270 7.88 3.44 6.57
C ARG A 270 6.55 3.90 7.16
N LEU A 271 5.67 3.01 7.58
CA LEU A 271 4.38 3.41 8.18
C LEU A 271 4.49 3.91 9.63
N HIS A 272 5.54 3.55 10.36
CA HIS A 272 5.74 4.00 11.74
C HIS A 272 6.59 5.27 11.85
N GLY A 273 7.25 5.71 10.80
CA GLY A 273 8.07 6.92 10.80
C GLY A 273 7.30 8.20 10.45
N GLY A 274 6.17 8.08 9.74
CA GLY A 274 5.35 9.22 9.33
C GLY A 274 4.26 9.57 10.33
N GLN A 275 3.81 8.62 11.15
CA GLN A 275 2.74 8.85 12.14
C GLN A 275 3.21 9.50 13.43
N LEU A 276 4.50 9.58 13.69
CA LEU A 276 5.06 10.18 14.91
C LEU A 276 5.76 11.53 14.68
N ARG A 277 5.83 12.02 13.44
CA ARG A 277 6.21 13.41 13.17
C ARG A 277 4.97 14.13 12.67
N PRO A 278 4.53 15.23 13.32
CA PRO A 278 3.55 16.12 12.73
C PRO A 278 4.11 16.53 11.37
N SER A 279 3.38 16.26 10.30
CA SER A 279 3.69 16.81 8.98
C SER A 279 3.74 18.33 9.14
N PRO A 280 4.78 19.02 8.67
CA PRO A 280 4.72 20.47 8.57
C PRO A 280 3.71 20.79 7.45
N GLY A 281 2.42 20.71 7.80
CA GLY A 281 1.35 21.19 6.95
C GLY A 281 1.48 22.69 6.91
N LYS A 282 1.66 23.26 5.70
CA LYS A 282 1.47 24.70 5.51
C LYS A 282 0.17 25.10 6.19
N PRO A 283 0.14 26.14 7.06
CA PRO A 283 -1.06 26.57 7.71
C PRO A 283 -2.11 26.90 6.65
N GLN A 284 -3.21 26.14 6.63
CA GLN A 284 -4.37 26.52 5.84
C GLN A 284 -4.86 27.85 6.41
N ARG A 285 -4.83 28.90 5.60
CA ARG A 285 -5.44 30.18 5.94
C ARG A 285 -6.91 29.92 6.30
N ILE A 286 -7.21 30.01 7.58
CA ILE A 286 -8.58 30.02 8.05
C ILE A 286 -9.19 31.33 7.52
N HIS A 287 -10.10 31.23 6.55
CA HIS A 287 -10.96 32.33 6.19
C HIS A 287 -11.80 32.66 7.43
N LYS A 288 -11.55 33.81 8.03
CA LYS A 288 -12.50 34.41 8.99
C LYS A 288 -13.76 34.76 8.20
N PRO A 289 -14.94 34.34 8.63
CA PRO A 289 -16.17 34.92 8.13
C PRO A 289 -16.26 36.38 8.64
N ASP A 290 -16.56 37.28 7.73
CA ASP A 290 -16.93 38.69 8.01
C ASP A 290 -18.23 38.78 8.81
#